data_d8036b71a0f88b09ab9ec833684bd902
#
_entry.id   d8036b71a0f88b09ab9ec833684bd902
#
_cell.length_a   1.000
_cell.length_b   1.000
_cell.length_c   1.000
_cell.angle_alpha   90.00
_cell.angle_beta   90.00
_cell.angle_gamma   90.00
#
_symmetry.space_group_name_H-M   'P 1'
#
loop_
_entity.id
_entity.type
_entity.pdbx_description
1 polymer ?
#
loop_
_entity_poly.entity_id
_entity_poly.type
_entity_poly.pdbx_seq_one_letter_code
_entity_poly.pdbx_strand_id
1 'polypeptide(L)'
;AMVFGNMGNHSATGVGFTRNPSTGEKVFYGEFLINAQGEDVVAGIRTPEPIINLSKEMPAVYKQLREITTKLENHYRDIQDFEFTIQENKLYMLQTRTGKRTAQAAVKIAVDMVKEKKITRDEALLRIEADQLDQLLHPVIDPKAKLNVIAKGLPASPGPA
;
A
#
# COMPACT_ATOMS: atom_id res chain seq x y z
N ALA A 1 5.98 22.94 8.66
CA ALA A 1 4.91 22.85 9.65
C ALA A 1 4.97 21.48 10.29
N MET A 2 4.64 21.39 11.56
CA MET A 2 4.49 20.12 12.30
C MET A 2 3.00 19.81 12.39
N VAL A 3 2.63 18.52 12.25
CA VAL A 3 1.25 18.04 12.37
C VAL A 3 1.21 16.82 13.28
N PHE A 4 0.12 16.65 14.03
CA PHE A 4 0.01 15.66 15.07
C PHE A 4 -1.22 14.77 14.86
N GLY A 5 -1.00 13.47 14.73
CA GLY A 5 -2.06 12.46 14.60
C GLY A 5 -2.67 12.02 15.95
N ASN A 6 -2.13 12.50 17.05
CA ASN A 6 -2.54 12.15 18.42
C ASN A 6 -3.31 13.28 19.15
N MET A 7 -4.07 14.08 18.40
CA MET A 7 -4.90 15.17 18.90
C MET A 7 -6.37 14.74 19.11
N GLY A 8 -6.59 13.53 19.63
CA GLY A 8 -7.91 12.99 19.90
C GLY A 8 -8.52 12.19 18.74
N ASN A 9 -9.79 11.81 18.85
CA ASN A 9 -10.47 10.86 17.95
C ASN A 9 -10.72 11.39 16.52
N HIS A 10 -10.50 12.68 16.29
CA HIS A 10 -10.58 13.30 14.96
C HIS A 10 -9.19 13.46 14.30
N SER A 11 -8.20 12.80 14.89
CA SER A 11 -6.83 12.79 14.42
C SER A 11 -6.33 11.36 14.25
N ALA A 12 -5.48 11.13 13.27
CA ALA A 12 -4.94 9.82 12.95
C ALA A 12 -3.60 9.94 12.21
N THR A 13 -2.89 8.85 12.12
CA THR A 13 -1.74 8.70 11.23
C THR A 13 -1.83 7.39 10.48
N GLY A 14 -1.22 7.31 9.31
CA GLY A 14 -1.24 6.08 8.53
C GLY A 14 -0.27 6.07 7.37
N VAL A 15 -0.14 4.87 6.81
CA VAL A 15 0.69 4.57 5.66
C VAL A 15 -0.12 3.76 4.64
N GLY A 16 0.24 3.87 3.38
CA GLY A 16 -0.47 3.09 2.38
C GLY A 16 0.19 3.09 1.02
N PHE A 17 -0.42 2.31 0.13
CA PHE A 17 -0.02 2.15 -1.26
C PHE A 17 -1.22 2.41 -2.17
N THR A 18 -0.97 2.97 -3.34
CA THR A 18 -2.03 3.19 -4.34
C THR A 18 -2.56 1.90 -4.94
N ARG A 19 -1.78 0.80 -4.85
CA ARG A 19 -2.14 -0.58 -5.22
C ARG A 19 -1.58 -1.54 -4.19
N ASN A 20 -2.08 -2.77 -4.16
CA ASN A 20 -1.53 -3.80 -3.29
C ASN A 20 -0.08 -4.14 -3.71
N PRO A 21 0.92 -3.91 -2.85
CA PRO A 21 2.34 -4.13 -3.19
C PRO A 21 2.72 -5.60 -3.28
N SER A 22 1.91 -6.51 -2.73
CA SER A 22 2.15 -7.95 -2.77
C SER A 22 1.55 -8.62 -4.01
N THR A 23 0.32 -8.24 -4.40
CA THR A 23 -0.43 -8.87 -5.48
C THR A 23 -0.46 -8.05 -6.77
N GLY A 24 -0.20 -6.74 -6.69
CA GLY A 24 -0.33 -5.80 -7.80
C GLY A 24 -1.77 -5.38 -8.13
N GLU A 25 -2.75 -5.87 -7.37
CA GLU A 25 -4.15 -5.51 -7.59
C GLU A 25 -4.38 -4.01 -7.34
N LYS A 26 -5.26 -3.42 -8.15
CA LYS A 26 -5.62 -2.00 -8.04
C LYS A 26 -6.63 -1.77 -6.90
N VAL A 27 -6.22 -2.13 -5.71
CA VAL A 27 -6.96 -1.89 -4.47
C VAL A 27 -6.19 -0.91 -3.59
N PHE A 28 -6.90 -0.02 -2.93
CA PHE A 28 -6.30 0.92 -1.99
C PHE A 28 -5.85 0.15 -0.76
N TYR A 29 -4.55 0.08 -0.56
CA TYR A 29 -3.94 -0.77 0.45
C TYR A 29 -3.20 0.09 1.48
N GLY A 30 -3.36 -0.22 2.76
CA GLY A 30 -2.69 0.52 3.83
C GLY A 30 -3.36 0.35 5.17
N GLU A 31 -2.81 1.04 6.14
CA GLU A 31 -3.20 0.97 7.54
C GLU A 31 -3.19 2.35 8.17
N PHE A 32 -4.00 2.54 9.20
CA PHE A 32 -4.03 3.77 9.99
C PHE A 32 -4.35 3.47 11.45
N LEU A 33 -3.99 4.43 12.31
CA LEU A 33 -4.36 4.44 13.73
C LEU A 33 -4.97 5.79 14.10
N ILE A 34 -6.12 5.74 14.77
CA ILE A 34 -6.75 6.92 15.35
C ILE A 34 -6.01 7.32 16.63
N ASN A 35 -5.86 8.61 16.84
CA ASN A 35 -5.21 9.21 18.01
C ASN A 35 -3.82 8.60 18.24
N ALA A 36 -2.96 8.67 17.22
CA ALA A 36 -1.65 8.03 17.19
C ALA A 36 -0.62 8.86 16.42
N GLN A 37 0.65 8.62 16.72
CA GLN A 37 1.78 9.14 15.96
C GLN A 37 2.32 8.08 14.98
N GLY A 38 3.18 8.50 14.04
CA GLY A 38 3.77 7.59 13.05
C GLY A 38 4.51 6.40 13.67
N GLU A 39 5.18 6.62 14.79
CA GLU A 39 5.88 5.58 15.53
C GLU A 39 4.93 4.48 16.04
N ASP A 40 3.71 4.82 16.44
CA ASP A 40 2.73 3.85 16.93
C ASP A 40 2.30 2.86 15.85
N VAL A 41 2.29 3.29 14.56
CA VAL A 41 1.93 2.43 13.43
C VAL A 41 3.01 1.37 13.18
N VAL A 42 4.29 1.76 13.30
CA VAL A 42 5.43 0.88 13.01
C VAL A 42 5.91 0.09 14.21
N ALA A 43 5.69 0.59 15.43
CA ALA A 43 6.16 -0.07 16.65
C ALA A 43 5.34 -1.32 17.04
N GLY A 44 4.17 -1.53 16.44
CA GLY A 44 3.31 -2.69 16.71
C GLY A 44 2.70 -2.74 18.13
N ILE A 45 2.72 -1.62 18.86
CA ILE A 45 2.16 -1.51 20.22
C ILE A 45 0.62 -1.55 20.15
N ARG A 46 0.05 -0.99 19.10
CA ARG A 46 -1.38 -1.01 18.79
C ARG A 46 -1.58 -1.67 17.43
N THR A 47 -2.66 -2.42 17.26
CA THR A 47 -3.01 -3.03 15.97
C THR A 47 -3.59 -1.95 15.04
N PRO A 48 -2.94 -1.64 13.91
CA PRO A 48 -3.48 -0.71 12.93
C PRO A 48 -4.75 -1.25 12.28
N GLU A 49 -5.62 -0.34 11.87
CA GLU A 49 -6.80 -0.67 11.10
C GLU A 49 -6.56 -0.59 9.59
N PRO A 50 -7.18 -1.47 8.79
CA PRO A 50 -7.13 -1.36 7.33
C PRO A 50 -7.65 0.01 6.87
N ILE A 51 -6.93 0.64 5.94
CA ILE A 51 -7.21 2.01 5.45
C ILE A 51 -8.64 2.18 4.91
N ILE A 52 -9.27 1.09 4.47
CA ILE A 52 -10.65 1.10 3.99
C ILE A 52 -11.65 1.50 5.09
N ASN A 53 -11.33 1.20 6.37
CA ASN A 53 -12.18 1.56 7.51
C ASN A 53 -12.24 3.07 7.73
N LEU A 54 -11.23 3.82 7.27
CA LEU A 54 -11.23 5.28 7.31
C LEU A 54 -12.45 5.87 6.56
N SER A 55 -13.01 5.13 5.60
CA SER A 55 -14.24 5.52 4.90
C SER A 55 -15.47 5.60 5.81
N LYS A 56 -15.45 4.88 6.93
CA LYS A 56 -16.52 4.89 7.94
C LYS A 56 -16.26 5.93 9.04
N GLU A 57 -15.01 5.99 9.49
CA GLU A 57 -14.58 6.86 10.57
C GLU A 57 -14.51 8.34 10.13
N MET A 58 -13.90 8.62 8.97
CA MET A 58 -13.68 9.96 8.44
C MET A 58 -13.92 10.01 6.92
N PRO A 59 -15.18 9.90 6.46
CA PRO A 59 -15.50 9.72 5.03
C PRO A 59 -15.01 10.86 4.12
N ALA A 60 -15.06 12.11 4.60
CA ALA A 60 -14.58 13.26 3.84
C ALA A 60 -13.07 13.22 3.64
N VAL A 61 -12.32 12.86 4.69
CA VAL A 61 -10.86 12.70 4.64
C VAL A 61 -10.47 11.53 3.76
N TYR A 62 -11.17 10.41 3.88
CA TYR A 62 -10.95 9.24 3.01
C TYR A 62 -11.12 9.59 1.53
N LYS A 63 -12.18 10.33 1.17
CA LYS A 63 -12.41 10.79 -0.19
C LYS A 63 -11.26 11.67 -0.68
N GLN A 64 -10.84 12.65 0.12
CA GLN A 64 -9.71 13.52 -0.21
C GLN A 64 -8.40 12.72 -0.40
N LEU A 65 -8.13 11.77 0.49
CA LEU A 65 -6.97 10.90 0.42
C LEU A 65 -6.96 10.09 -0.89
N ARG A 66 -8.11 9.51 -1.28
CA ARG A 66 -8.28 8.79 -2.56
C ARG A 66 -8.02 9.69 -3.79
N GLU A 67 -8.50 10.92 -3.76
CA GLU A 67 -8.27 11.88 -4.86
C GLU A 67 -6.78 12.23 -4.98
N ILE A 68 -6.11 12.49 -3.86
CA ILE A 68 -4.68 12.82 -3.84
C ILE A 68 -3.85 11.64 -4.32
N THR A 69 -4.08 10.44 -3.78
CA THR A 69 -3.31 9.25 -4.15
C THR A 69 -3.52 8.84 -5.61
N THR A 70 -4.71 9.07 -6.15
CA THR A 70 -4.96 8.89 -7.59
C THR A 70 -4.17 9.88 -8.43
N LYS A 71 -4.08 11.15 -8.01
CA LYS A 71 -3.24 12.15 -8.68
C LYS A 71 -1.76 11.79 -8.61
N LEU A 72 -1.28 11.30 -7.47
CA LEU A 72 0.11 10.85 -7.30
C LEU A 72 0.44 9.69 -8.24
N GLU A 73 -0.38 8.63 -8.27
CA GLU A 73 -0.16 7.50 -9.18
C GLU A 73 -0.17 7.93 -10.66
N ASN A 74 -1.06 8.84 -11.04
CA ASN A 74 -1.12 9.34 -12.41
C ASN A 74 0.06 10.25 -12.76
N HIS A 75 0.53 11.06 -11.82
CA HIS A 75 1.66 11.96 -12.03
C HIS A 75 2.99 11.18 -12.17
N TYR A 76 3.25 10.27 -11.25
CA TYR A 76 4.46 9.45 -11.28
C TYR A 76 4.35 8.27 -12.25
N ARG A 77 3.14 7.96 -12.72
CA ARG A 77 2.86 6.83 -13.61
C ARG A 77 3.36 5.50 -13.04
N ASP A 78 3.37 5.37 -11.71
CA ASP A 78 3.79 4.17 -10.98
C ASP A 78 3.08 4.08 -9.63
N ILE A 79 3.09 2.86 -9.04
CA ILE A 79 2.60 2.65 -7.68
C ILE A 79 3.33 3.58 -6.70
N GLN A 80 2.58 4.21 -5.83
CA GLN A 80 3.12 5.08 -4.80
C GLN A 80 2.89 4.50 -3.42
N ASP A 81 3.92 4.52 -2.61
CA ASP A 81 3.93 4.39 -1.16
C ASP A 81 3.78 5.79 -0.57
N PHE A 82 2.90 5.99 0.39
CA PHE A 82 2.63 7.29 0.96
C PHE A 82 2.40 7.22 2.46
N GLU A 83 2.75 8.32 3.12
CA GLU A 83 2.51 8.54 4.54
C GLU A 83 1.62 9.77 4.72
N PHE A 84 0.69 9.69 5.66
CA PHE A 84 -0.24 10.78 5.93
C PHE A 84 -0.53 10.92 7.43
N THR A 85 -0.91 12.12 7.81
CA THR A 85 -1.45 12.43 9.14
C THR A 85 -2.74 13.22 8.98
N ILE A 86 -3.69 12.93 9.82
CA ILE A 86 -4.94 13.67 9.98
C ILE A 86 -4.87 14.38 11.31
N GLN A 87 -4.98 15.68 11.31
CA GLN A 87 -5.08 16.48 12.51
C GLN A 87 -6.42 17.22 12.48
N GLU A 88 -7.28 16.92 13.45
CA GLU A 88 -8.61 17.55 13.60
C GLU A 88 -9.41 17.56 12.28
N ASN A 89 -9.59 16.39 11.69
CA ASN A 89 -10.25 16.16 10.39
C ASN A 89 -9.57 16.80 9.17
N LYS A 90 -8.37 17.34 9.30
CA LYS A 90 -7.60 17.90 8.19
C LYS A 90 -6.49 16.94 7.77
N LEU A 91 -6.49 16.58 6.50
CA LEU A 91 -5.50 15.67 5.91
C LEU A 91 -4.20 16.40 5.56
N TYR A 92 -3.08 15.78 5.88
CA TYR A 92 -1.72 16.19 5.50
C TYR A 92 -0.98 15.00 4.91
N MET A 93 -0.52 15.14 3.67
CA MET A 93 0.41 14.18 3.07
C MET A 93 1.81 14.52 3.54
N LEU A 94 2.50 13.55 4.15
CA LEU A 94 3.83 13.76 4.71
C LEU A 94 4.92 13.38 3.71
N GLN A 95 4.75 12.22 3.06
CA GLN A 95 5.73 11.69 2.14
C GLN A 95 5.05 10.86 1.06
N THR A 96 5.66 10.83 -0.13
CA THR A 96 5.38 9.85 -1.17
C THR A 96 6.68 9.39 -1.81
N ARG A 97 6.71 8.12 -2.20
CA ARG A 97 7.84 7.50 -2.92
C ARG A 97 7.34 6.38 -3.81
N THR A 98 8.17 5.94 -4.74
CA THR A 98 7.88 4.74 -5.53
C THR A 98 7.70 3.54 -4.60
N GLY A 99 6.55 2.87 -4.69
CA GLY A 99 6.21 1.75 -3.82
C GLY A 99 7.08 0.52 -4.09
N LYS A 100 7.74 0.02 -3.04
CA LYS A 100 8.38 -1.29 -3.07
C LYS A 100 7.32 -2.36 -3.25
N ARG A 101 7.63 -3.38 -4.04
CA ARG A 101 6.67 -4.42 -4.45
C ARG A 101 7.36 -5.75 -4.70
N THR A 102 6.60 -6.82 -4.58
CA THR A 102 7.07 -8.15 -4.97
C THR A 102 7.28 -8.26 -6.48
N ALA A 103 8.05 -9.24 -6.93
CA ALA A 103 8.25 -9.52 -8.36
C ALA A 103 6.91 -9.77 -9.09
N GLN A 104 6.01 -10.55 -8.48
CA GLN A 104 4.68 -10.80 -9.02
C GLN A 104 3.87 -9.51 -9.18
N ALA A 105 3.87 -8.66 -8.16
CA ALA A 105 3.18 -7.37 -8.21
C ALA A 105 3.80 -6.45 -9.26
N ALA A 106 5.13 -6.43 -9.41
CA ALA A 106 5.82 -5.61 -10.41
C ALA A 106 5.34 -5.92 -11.83
N VAL A 107 5.32 -7.20 -12.21
CA VAL A 107 4.83 -7.64 -13.52
C VAL A 107 3.36 -7.29 -13.72
N LYS A 108 2.51 -7.60 -12.73
CA LYS A 108 1.08 -7.30 -12.82
C LYS A 108 0.80 -5.80 -12.95
N ILE A 109 1.46 -4.97 -12.15
CA ILE A 109 1.31 -3.50 -12.18
C ILE A 109 1.76 -2.97 -13.55
N ALA A 110 2.90 -3.41 -14.09
CA ALA A 110 3.40 -2.98 -15.38
C ALA A 110 2.38 -3.30 -16.50
N VAL A 111 1.85 -4.53 -16.54
CA VAL A 111 0.83 -4.94 -17.51
C VAL A 111 -0.46 -4.11 -17.37
N ASP A 112 -0.94 -3.91 -16.14
CA ASP A 112 -2.17 -3.16 -15.90
C ASP A 112 -2.01 -1.69 -16.26
N MET A 113 -0.85 -1.07 -15.99
CA MET A 113 -0.56 0.32 -16.37
C MET A 113 -0.48 0.54 -17.88
N VAL A 114 0.01 -0.46 -18.64
CA VAL A 114 -0.06 -0.43 -20.10
C VAL A 114 -1.51 -0.48 -20.59
N LYS A 115 -2.33 -1.39 -20.03
CA LYS A 115 -3.77 -1.47 -20.34
C LYS A 115 -4.52 -0.17 -20.00
N GLU A 116 -4.14 0.47 -18.90
CA GLU A 116 -4.67 1.76 -18.46
C GLU A 116 -4.12 2.95 -19.28
N LYS A 117 -3.25 2.71 -20.26
CA LYS A 117 -2.58 3.72 -21.08
C LYS A 117 -1.79 4.76 -20.28
N LYS A 118 -1.29 4.37 -19.13
CA LYS A 118 -0.43 5.22 -18.29
C LYS A 118 1.03 5.17 -18.71
N ILE A 119 1.48 4.02 -19.22
CA ILE A 119 2.82 3.78 -19.72
C ILE A 119 2.80 3.01 -21.02
N THR A 120 3.88 3.09 -21.79
CA THR A 120 4.09 2.29 -23.01
C THR A 120 4.53 0.86 -22.66
N ARG A 121 4.53 -0.05 -23.66
CA ARG A 121 5.06 -1.41 -23.48
C ARG A 121 6.55 -1.39 -23.20
N ASP A 122 7.30 -0.52 -23.86
CA ASP A 122 8.75 -0.40 -23.69
C ASP A 122 9.09 0.13 -22.30
N GLU A 123 8.34 1.15 -21.81
CA GLU A 123 8.47 1.61 -20.43
C GLU A 123 8.15 0.50 -19.42
N ALA A 124 7.15 -0.34 -19.69
CA ALA A 124 6.80 -1.46 -18.81
C ALA A 124 7.93 -2.51 -18.76
N LEU A 125 8.55 -2.83 -19.88
CA LEU A 125 9.69 -3.77 -19.94
C LEU A 125 10.89 -3.24 -19.16
N LEU A 126 11.21 -1.95 -19.30
CA LEU A 126 12.33 -1.32 -18.60
C LEU A 126 12.14 -1.22 -17.07
N ARG A 127 10.93 -1.41 -16.57
CA ARG A 127 10.62 -1.36 -15.13
C ARG A 127 10.76 -2.69 -14.42
N ILE A 128 10.92 -3.77 -15.17
CA ILE A 128 11.04 -5.11 -14.61
C ILE A 128 12.52 -5.50 -14.68
N GLU A 129 13.13 -5.66 -13.51
CA GLU A 129 14.50 -6.11 -13.38
C GLU A 129 14.58 -7.62 -13.65
N ALA A 130 15.65 -8.07 -14.34
CA ALA A 130 15.84 -9.48 -14.67
C ALA A 130 15.82 -10.38 -13.43
N ASP A 131 16.46 -9.94 -12.34
CA ASP A 131 16.51 -10.67 -11.07
C ASP A 131 15.11 -10.87 -10.45
N GLN A 132 14.17 -9.95 -10.73
CA GLN A 132 12.78 -10.11 -10.29
C GLN A 132 12.07 -11.23 -11.06
N LEU A 133 12.42 -11.45 -12.34
CA LEU A 133 11.85 -12.55 -13.11
C LEU A 133 12.34 -13.90 -12.59
N ASP A 134 13.60 -14.01 -12.21
CA ASP A 134 14.13 -15.24 -11.61
C ASP A 134 13.36 -15.64 -10.35
N GLN A 135 12.94 -14.67 -9.54
CA GLN A 135 12.11 -14.95 -8.35
C GLN A 135 10.76 -15.59 -8.71
N LEU A 136 10.21 -15.29 -9.89
CA LEU A 136 8.94 -15.89 -10.35
C LEU A 136 9.09 -17.33 -10.82
N LEU A 137 10.31 -17.77 -11.09
CA LEU A 137 10.64 -19.15 -11.50
C LEU A 137 10.84 -20.08 -10.29
N HIS A 138 10.95 -19.52 -9.08
CA HIS A 138 11.03 -20.34 -7.88
C HIS A 138 9.73 -21.09 -7.61
N PRO A 139 9.81 -22.33 -7.09
CA PRO A 139 8.62 -23.08 -6.70
C PRO A 139 7.77 -22.31 -5.69
N VAL A 140 6.47 -22.25 -5.94
CA VAL A 140 5.48 -21.66 -5.04
C VAL A 140 4.42 -22.69 -4.71
N ILE A 141 3.78 -22.54 -3.54
CA ILE A 141 2.65 -23.40 -3.17
C ILE A 141 1.48 -23.08 -4.12
N ASP A 142 0.88 -24.10 -4.72
CA ASP A 142 -0.30 -23.93 -5.55
C ASP A 142 -1.44 -23.29 -4.74
N PRO A 143 -1.95 -22.10 -5.12
CA PRO A 143 -3.06 -21.45 -4.42
C PRO A 143 -4.34 -22.30 -4.34
N LYS A 144 -4.48 -23.30 -5.23
CA LYS A 144 -5.62 -24.22 -5.27
C LYS A 144 -5.38 -25.53 -4.51
N ALA A 145 -4.16 -25.74 -3.98
CA ALA A 145 -3.86 -26.92 -3.20
C ALA A 145 -4.70 -26.97 -1.92
N LYS A 146 -5.21 -28.14 -1.58
CA LYS A 146 -5.82 -28.38 -0.27
C LYS A 146 -4.72 -28.47 0.77
N LEU A 147 -4.51 -27.38 1.49
CA LEU A 147 -3.50 -27.30 2.56
C LEU A 147 -4.11 -27.75 3.89
N ASN A 148 -3.38 -28.59 4.63
CA ASN A 148 -3.68 -28.86 6.02
C ASN A 148 -3.02 -27.78 6.88
N VAL A 149 -3.77 -26.76 7.28
CA VAL A 149 -3.27 -25.64 8.08
C VAL A 149 -3.05 -26.13 9.52
N ILE A 150 -1.81 -26.25 9.92
CA ILE A 150 -1.39 -26.71 11.26
C ILE A 150 -1.41 -25.55 12.27
N ALA A 151 -1.00 -24.35 11.83
CA ALA A 151 -0.95 -23.16 12.66
C ALA A 151 -1.15 -21.90 11.79
N LYS A 152 -1.54 -20.79 12.41
CA LYS A 152 -1.59 -19.47 11.78
C LYS A 152 -0.73 -18.51 12.59
N GLY A 153 0.09 -17.72 11.92
CA GLY A 153 0.95 -16.69 12.51
C GLY A 153 0.96 -15.42 11.69
N LEU A 154 1.55 -14.37 12.22
CA LEU A 154 1.84 -13.16 11.45
C LEU A 154 3.11 -13.40 10.62
N PRO A 155 3.13 -13.02 9.34
CA PRO A 155 4.31 -13.17 8.51
C PRO A 155 5.41 -12.21 8.98
N ALA A 156 6.56 -12.74 9.35
CA ALA A 156 7.73 -11.95 9.74
C ALA A 156 8.58 -11.54 8.52
N SER A 157 8.32 -12.13 7.36
CA SER A 157 9.03 -11.88 6.11
C SER A 157 8.08 -12.08 4.93
N PRO A 158 8.21 -11.31 3.84
CA PRO A 158 7.47 -11.59 2.60
C PRO A 158 7.99 -12.88 1.98
N GLY A 159 7.21 -13.95 2.11
CA GLY A 159 7.52 -15.26 1.56
C GLY A 159 6.58 -16.33 2.09
N PRO A 160 6.50 -17.49 1.45
CA PRO A 160 5.75 -18.61 1.98
C PRO A 160 6.40 -19.06 3.28
N ALA A 161 5.60 -19.09 4.36
CA ALA A 161 5.98 -19.68 5.63
C ALA A 161 5.70 -21.18 5.58
#